data_e71cee5928eb27f4a4902e12746d4fd1
#
_entry.id   e71cee5928eb27f4a4902e12746d4fd1
#
_cell.length_a   1.000
_cell.length_b   1.000
_cell.length_c   1.000
_cell.angle_alpha   90.00
_cell.angle_beta   90.00
_cell.angle_gamma   90.00
#
_symmetry.space_group_name_H-M   'P 1'
#
loop_
_entity.id
_entity.type
_entity.pdbx_description
1 polymer ?
#
loop_
_entity_poly.entity_id
_entity_poly.type
_entity_poly.pdbx_seq_one_letter_code
_entity_poly.pdbx_strand_id
1 'polypeptide(L)'
;IGSEGTLGIITELPLKLIPAPKETISLIIPYENLEDCIATVPKFFMNHFQPQAVEFMEKEIVLASERYLGKSVFPKQVEGVDIGAYLLVTFDGDSMDQLEELTEQVAEIVLDAGAVDVLVADTPAKKKDAWAARSSFLEAIEAETKLLDECDVVVPVNQIAKYLTYVKGVSEKYDFAVKSFGHAGDGNLHIYTCANDLDEETFKKEVSEFMADIYKKAAELGGLISGEHGIGFGKKGYLAEFAGPVNMRLMRGIKETFDPKMILNPGKI
;
A
#
# COMPACT_ATOMS: atom_id res chain seq x y z
N ILE A 1 -16.03 -4.21 -14.36
CA ILE A 1 -15.02 -3.60 -13.50
C ILE A 1 -13.72 -4.38 -13.69
N GLY A 2 -12.56 -3.71 -13.61
CA GLY A 2 -11.24 -4.32 -13.74
C GLY A 2 -10.79 -4.66 -15.17
N SER A 3 -11.57 -4.31 -16.21
CA SER A 3 -11.20 -4.58 -17.60
C SER A 3 -10.37 -3.47 -18.26
N GLU A 4 -10.05 -2.43 -17.53
CA GLU A 4 -9.26 -1.27 -18.01
C GLU A 4 -9.73 -0.71 -19.36
N GLY A 5 -11.05 -0.62 -19.57
CA GLY A 5 -11.65 -0.10 -20.79
C GLY A 5 -11.56 -1.01 -22.02
N THR A 6 -11.15 -2.27 -21.87
CA THR A 6 -11.00 -3.21 -23.00
C THR A 6 -12.31 -3.83 -23.46
N LEU A 7 -13.35 -3.85 -22.62
CA LEU A 7 -14.62 -4.52 -22.89
C LEU A 7 -15.81 -3.57 -23.13
N GLY A 8 -15.71 -2.34 -22.67
CA GLY A 8 -16.81 -1.38 -22.75
C GLY A 8 -16.50 -0.08 -22.04
N ILE A 9 -17.43 0.87 -22.16
CA ILE A 9 -17.41 2.15 -21.46
C ILE A 9 -18.57 2.14 -20.45
N ILE A 10 -18.28 2.33 -19.17
CA ILE A 10 -19.29 2.44 -18.11
C ILE A 10 -19.86 3.85 -18.17
N THR A 11 -21.15 3.99 -18.50
CA THR A 11 -21.84 5.28 -18.60
C THR A 11 -22.70 5.59 -17.37
N GLU A 12 -23.22 4.56 -16.72
CA GLU A 12 -24.03 4.68 -15.52
C GLU A 12 -23.69 3.56 -14.53
N LEU A 13 -23.66 3.88 -13.26
CA LEU A 13 -23.34 2.91 -12.20
C LEU A 13 -24.28 3.09 -11.01
N PRO A 14 -25.28 2.21 -10.83
CA PRO A 14 -26.08 2.21 -9.62
C PRO A 14 -25.26 1.69 -8.43
N LEU A 15 -25.19 2.50 -7.35
CA LEU A 15 -24.47 2.16 -6.14
C LEU A 15 -25.44 1.87 -4.99
N LYS A 16 -25.19 0.78 -4.26
CA LYS A 16 -25.87 0.53 -2.99
C LYS A 16 -25.19 1.39 -1.93
N LEU A 17 -25.97 2.27 -1.30
CA LEU A 17 -25.50 3.08 -0.19
C LEU A 17 -25.61 2.30 1.13
N ILE A 18 -24.70 2.59 2.05
CA ILE A 18 -24.73 2.15 3.44
C ILE A 18 -24.91 3.38 4.33
N PRO A 19 -25.45 3.26 5.55
CA PRO A 19 -25.45 4.35 6.52
C PRO A 19 -24.03 4.86 6.75
N ALA A 20 -23.87 6.17 6.87
CA ALA A 20 -22.57 6.72 7.29
C ALA A 20 -22.28 6.28 8.74
N PRO A 21 -21.04 5.95 9.06
CA PRO A 21 -20.63 5.70 10.44
C PRO A 21 -20.97 6.91 11.33
N LYS A 22 -21.44 6.66 12.55
CA LYS A 22 -21.74 7.74 13.49
C LYS A 22 -20.47 8.33 14.08
N GLU A 23 -19.56 7.44 14.45
CA GLU A 23 -18.27 7.81 15.07
C GLU A 23 -17.13 7.06 14.38
N THR A 24 -15.95 7.66 14.45
CA THR A 24 -14.71 7.05 13.96
C THR A 24 -13.57 7.36 14.93
N ILE A 25 -12.61 6.45 15.04
CA ILE A 25 -11.37 6.66 15.77
C ILE A 25 -10.19 6.24 14.90
N SER A 26 -9.10 7.00 14.95
CA SER A 26 -7.84 6.62 14.28
C SER A 26 -6.73 6.45 15.30
N LEU A 27 -6.00 5.36 15.17
CA LEU A 27 -4.88 4.99 16.02
C LEU A 27 -3.58 5.13 15.23
N ILE A 28 -2.59 5.80 15.80
CA ILE A 28 -1.21 5.81 15.32
C ILE A 28 -0.43 4.86 16.22
N ILE A 29 0.06 3.78 15.65
CA ILE A 29 0.74 2.72 16.40
C ILE A 29 2.20 2.67 15.93
N PRO A 30 3.15 3.24 16.72
CA PRO A 30 4.57 3.26 16.39
C PRO A 30 5.26 1.93 16.74
N TYR A 31 6.21 1.54 15.88
CA TYR A 31 7.07 0.36 16.04
C TYR A 31 8.54 0.75 15.87
N GLU A 32 9.44 0.04 16.56
CA GLU A 32 10.87 0.21 16.38
C GLU A 32 11.32 -0.18 14.97
N ASN A 33 10.70 -1.20 14.39
CA ASN A 33 11.04 -1.71 13.07
C ASN A 33 9.81 -2.09 12.24
N LEU A 34 10.01 -2.21 10.91
CA LEU A 34 8.96 -2.58 9.96
C LEU A 34 8.47 -4.02 10.13
N GLU A 35 9.35 -4.94 10.54
CA GLU A 35 9.00 -6.37 10.65
C GLU A 35 7.92 -6.60 11.71
N ASP A 36 8.09 -6.07 12.91
CA ASP A 36 7.11 -6.15 13.99
C ASP A 36 5.82 -5.41 13.62
N CYS A 37 5.95 -4.23 12.99
CA CYS A 37 4.83 -3.45 12.49
C CYS A 37 3.92 -4.30 11.59
N ILE A 38 4.49 -4.92 10.57
CA ILE A 38 3.72 -5.72 9.61
C ILE A 38 3.27 -7.07 10.21
N ALA A 39 4.07 -7.70 11.07
CA ALA A 39 3.69 -8.95 11.73
C ALA A 39 2.45 -8.79 12.64
N THR A 40 2.15 -7.57 13.06
CA THR A 40 0.95 -7.25 13.85
C THR A 40 -0.34 -7.26 13.02
N VAL A 41 -0.28 -6.94 11.73
CA VAL A 41 -1.48 -6.77 10.89
C VAL A 41 -2.41 -7.99 10.88
N PRO A 42 -1.95 -9.23 10.72
CA PRO A 42 -2.83 -10.40 10.79
C PRO A 42 -3.56 -10.55 12.13
N LYS A 43 -3.02 -10.01 13.22
CA LYS A 43 -3.61 -10.13 14.56
C LYS A 43 -4.95 -9.37 14.67
N PHE A 44 -5.14 -8.28 13.93
CA PHE A 44 -6.44 -7.61 13.87
C PHE A 44 -7.54 -8.58 13.40
N PHE A 45 -7.30 -9.28 12.31
CA PHE A 45 -8.29 -10.20 11.71
C PHE A 45 -8.45 -11.49 12.52
N MET A 46 -7.36 -12.01 13.10
CA MET A 46 -7.39 -13.19 13.97
C MET A 46 -8.20 -12.95 15.25
N ASN A 47 -8.22 -11.71 15.74
CA ASN A 47 -9.03 -11.30 16.90
C ASN A 47 -10.39 -10.73 16.51
N HIS A 48 -10.82 -10.94 15.25
CA HIS A 48 -12.12 -10.51 14.73
C HIS A 48 -12.36 -9.00 14.71
N PHE A 49 -11.31 -8.20 14.81
CA PHE A 49 -11.42 -6.76 14.58
C PHE A 49 -11.67 -6.48 13.11
N GLN A 50 -12.50 -5.48 12.84
CA GLN A 50 -12.87 -5.06 11.49
C GLN A 50 -12.49 -3.59 11.28
N PRO A 51 -11.20 -3.28 11.14
CA PRO A 51 -10.77 -1.92 10.86
C PRO A 51 -11.27 -1.46 9.50
N GLN A 52 -11.65 -0.19 9.41
CA GLN A 52 -11.98 0.47 8.16
C GLN A 52 -10.74 0.64 7.28
N ALA A 53 -9.58 0.85 7.89
CA ALA A 53 -8.29 0.98 7.23
C ALA A 53 -7.17 0.49 8.14
N VAL A 54 -6.15 -0.15 7.54
CA VAL A 54 -4.86 -0.49 8.18
C VAL A 54 -3.76 -0.11 7.20
N GLU A 55 -3.15 1.04 7.44
CA GLU A 55 -2.07 1.58 6.62
C GLU A 55 -0.73 1.35 7.30
N PHE A 56 0.26 0.83 6.57
CA PHE A 56 1.63 0.83 7.08
C PHE A 56 2.47 1.91 6.41
N MET A 57 3.43 2.43 7.15
CA MET A 57 4.29 3.52 6.72
C MET A 57 5.67 3.36 7.33
N GLU A 58 6.71 3.43 6.51
CA GLU A 58 8.09 3.52 7.01
C GLU A 58 8.43 4.95 7.47
N LYS A 59 9.39 5.07 8.40
CA LYS A 59 9.83 6.36 8.96
C LYS A 59 10.22 7.37 7.88
N GLU A 60 10.96 6.91 6.87
CA GLU A 60 11.50 7.77 5.82
C GLU A 60 10.41 8.46 5.02
N ILE A 61 9.33 7.74 4.69
CA ILE A 61 8.21 8.33 3.95
C ILE A 61 7.39 9.27 4.82
N VAL A 62 7.22 8.95 6.09
CA VAL A 62 6.57 9.83 7.07
C VAL A 62 7.35 11.15 7.20
N LEU A 63 8.68 11.08 7.31
CA LEU A 63 9.54 12.27 7.39
C LEU A 63 9.47 13.12 6.10
N ALA A 64 9.43 12.49 4.94
CA ALA A 64 9.28 13.20 3.66
C ALA A 64 7.93 13.94 3.60
N SER A 65 6.84 13.28 3.95
CA SER A 65 5.50 13.89 4.00
C SER A 65 5.43 15.05 4.99
N GLU A 66 5.99 14.90 6.18
CA GLU A 66 5.98 15.97 7.19
C GLU A 66 6.81 17.19 6.74
N ARG A 67 7.94 16.99 6.05
CA ARG A 67 8.69 18.09 5.41
C ARG A 67 7.86 18.78 4.34
N TYR A 68 7.19 17.99 3.48
CA TYR A 68 6.34 18.50 2.42
C TYR A 68 5.16 19.33 2.95
N LEU A 69 4.52 18.87 4.01
CA LEU A 69 3.38 19.55 4.65
C LEU A 69 3.81 20.68 5.62
N GLY A 70 5.09 20.72 6.00
CA GLY A 70 5.58 21.65 7.02
C GLY A 70 5.02 21.39 8.43
N LYS A 71 4.62 20.14 8.72
CA LYS A 71 3.95 19.78 9.97
C LYS A 71 4.39 18.40 10.48
N SER A 72 4.78 18.31 11.77
CA SER A 72 5.07 17.03 12.41
C SER A 72 3.82 16.45 13.06
N VAL A 73 3.51 15.21 12.74
CA VAL A 73 2.29 14.50 13.17
C VAL A 73 2.64 13.22 13.90
N PHE A 74 3.64 12.48 13.43
CA PHE A 74 4.02 11.16 13.95
C PHE A 74 5.20 11.29 14.94
N PRO A 75 5.19 10.58 16.08
CA PRO A 75 6.32 10.59 17.00
C PRO A 75 7.55 9.95 16.35
N LYS A 76 8.73 10.54 16.54
CA LYS A 76 10.01 10.00 16.04
C LYS A 76 10.69 9.12 17.07
N GLN A 77 10.37 9.37 18.34
CA GLN A 77 10.79 8.60 19.50
C GLN A 77 9.63 8.50 20.48
N VAL A 78 9.52 7.37 21.16
CA VAL A 78 8.57 7.15 22.26
C VAL A 78 9.36 6.46 23.38
N GLU A 79 9.35 7.03 24.58
CA GLU A 79 10.05 6.52 25.77
C GLU A 79 11.55 6.19 25.54
N GLY A 80 12.20 6.94 24.63
CA GLY A 80 13.60 6.74 24.28
C GLY A 80 13.85 5.70 23.19
N VAL A 81 12.81 5.05 22.67
CA VAL A 81 12.89 4.12 21.53
C VAL A 81 12.71 4.89 20.23
N ASP A 82 13.64 4.73 19.29
CA ASP A 82 13.54 5.29 17.94
C ASP A 82 12.49 4.51 17.14
N ILE A 83 11.58 5.24 16.49
CA ILE A 83 10.51 4.65 15.70
C ILE A 83 10.96 4.47 14.25
N GLY A 84 10.83 3.25 13.73
CA GLY A 84 11.17 2.88 12.34
C GLY A 84 9.96 2.71 11.43
N ALA A 85 8.79 2.37 11.98
CA ALA A 85 7.57 2.17 11.21
C ALA A 85 6.31 2.49 12.03
N TYR A 86 5.19 2.66 11.31
CA TYR A 86 3.89 2.97 11.92
C TYR A 86 2.78 2.18 11.26
N LEU A 87 1.75 1.83 12.04
CA LEU A 87 0.41 1.56 11.53
C LEU A 87 -0.48 2.77 11.81
N LEU A 88 -1.26 3.17 10.81
CA LEU A 88 -2.40 4.06 10.96
C LEU A 88 -3.66 3.21 10.78
N VAL A 89 -4.40 3.00 11.86
CA VAL A 89 -5.57 2.14 11.88
C VAL A 89 -6.81 2.96 12.18
N THR A 90 -7.87 2.79 11.40
CA THR A 90 -9.14 3.48 11.64
C THR A 90 -10.24 2.46 11.89
N PHE A 91 -11.03 2.72 12.92
CA PHE A 91 -12.26 2.00 13.21
C PHE A 91 -13.45 2.94 13.14
N ASP A 92 -14.60 2.40 12.80
CA ASP A 92 -15.89 3.06 12.86
C ASP A 92 -16.86 2.31 13.77
N GLY A 93 -17.83 3.03 14.32
CA GLY A 93 -18.76 2.48 15.29
C GLY A 93 -20.00 3.33 15.50
N ASP A 94 -20.89 2.85 16.35
CA ASP A 94 -22.14 3.52 16.70
C ASP A 94 -22.01 4.55 17.82
N SER A 95 -20.95 4.44 18.65
CA SER A 95 -20.66 5.39 19.74
C SER A 95 -19.18 5.44 20.06
N MET A 96 -18.74 6.55 20.68
CA MET A 96 -17.34 6.69 21.14
C MET A 96 -17.01 5.68 22.26
N ASP A 97 -17.95 5.39 23.18
CA ASP A 97 -17.72 4.42 24.26
C ASP A 97 -17.33 3.04 23.71
N GLN A 98 -18.01 2.58 22.64
CA GLN A 98 -17.65 1.33 21.95
C GLN A 98 -16.27 1.38 21.30
N LEU A 99 -15.92 2.51 20.72
CA LEU A 99 -14.61 2.69 20.08
C LEU A 99 -13.48 2.81 21.11
N GLU A 100 -13.74 3.38 22.28
CA GLU A 100 -12.78 3.42 23.39
C GLU A 100 -12.54 2.01 23.94
N GLU A 101 -13.58 1.23 24.19
CA GLU A 101 -13.45 -0.17 24.62
C GLU A 101 -12.71 -1.03 23.58
N LEU A 102 -13.01 -0.83 22.29
CA LEU A 102 -12.30 -1.50 21.20
C LEU A 102 -10.82 -1.08 21.16
N THR A 103 -10.54 0.20 21.39
CA THR A 103 -9.16 0.71 21.42
C THR A 103 -8.33 0.07 22.54
N GLU A 104 -8.90 -0.14 23.71
CA GLU A 104 -8.22 -0.83 24.83
C GLU A 104 -7.87 -2.27 24.44
N GLN A 105 -8.81 -3.00 23.83
CA GLN A 105 -8.57 -4.37 23.36
C GLN A 105 -7.49 -4.43 22.24
N VAL A 106 -7.53 -3.48 21.31
CA VAL A 106 -6.53 -3.37 20.25
C VAL A 106 -5.17 -3.05 20.85
N ALA A 107 -5.11 -2.10 21.80
CA ALA A 107 -3.86 -1.71 22.45
C ALA A 107 -3.17 -2.89 23.15
N GLU A 108 -3.92 -3.70 23.89
CA GLU A 108 -3.39 -4.90 24.54
C GLU A 108 -2.70 -5.83 23.55
N ILE A 109 -3.37 -6.09 22.41
CA ILE A 109 -2.87 -7.03 21.38
C ILE A 109 -1.66 -6.48 20.64
N VAL A 110 -1.67 -5.19 20.28
CA VAL A 110 -0.56 -4.63 19.48
C VAL A 110 0.68 -4.37 20.33
N LEU A 111 0.51 -3.99 21.63
CA LEU A 111 1.63 -3.86 22.55
C LEU A 111 2.29 -5.22 22.84
N ASP A 112 1.50 -6.27 23.04
CA ASP A 112 2.03 -7.65 23.16
C ASP A 112 2.72 -8.12 21.85
N ALA A 113 2.39 -7.49 20.73
CA ALA A 113 2.99 -7.76 19.41
C ALA A 113 4.22 -6.92 19.08
N GLY A 114 4.70 -6.07 20.00
CA GLY A 114 5.91 -5.26 19.81
C GLY A 114 5.66 -3.80 19.42
N ALA A 115 4.42 -3.31 19.47
CA ALA A 115 4.15 -1.89 19.36
C ALA A 115 4.79 -1.15 20.56
N VAL A 116 5.34 0.03 20.29
CA VAL A 116 5.95 0.86 21.35
C VAL A 116 4.89 1.60 22.12
N ASP A 117 3.81 2.03 21.45
CA ASP A 117 2.69 2.76 22.04
C ASP A 117 1.45 2.69 21.15
N VAL A 118 0.31 3.19 21.65
CA VAL A 118 -0.92 3.40 20.87
C VAL A 118 -1.43 4.81 21.10
N LEU A 119 -1.26 5.65 20.10
CA LEU A 119 -1.65 7.06 20.16
C LEU A 119 -3.00 7.27 19.51
N VAL A 120 -3.94 7.81 20.25
CA VAL A 120 -5.31 8.06 19.76
C VAL A 120 -5.41 9.44 19.11
N ALA A 121 -5.81 9.46 17.83
CA ALA A 121 -6.22 10.69 17.16
C ALA A 121 -7.70 10.95 17.51
N ASP A 122 -7.95 11.50 18.69
CA ASP A 122 -9.25 11.69 19.32
C ASP A 122 -10.03 12.91 18.80
N THR A 123 -9.35 13.86 18.17
CA THR A 123 -9.99 15.07 17.63
C THR A 123 -10.07 15.05 16.10
N PRO A 124 -11.07 15.72 15.49
CA PRO A 124 -11.14 15.86 14.03
C PRO A 124 -9.86 16.45 13.43
N ALA A 125 -9.18 17.35 14.13
CA ALA A 125 -7.93 17.96 13.68
C ALA A 125 -6.79 16.92 13.63
N LYS A 126 -6.59 16.14 14.70
CA LYS A 126 -5.56 15.08 14.72
C LYS A 126 -5.80 14.02 13.67
N LYS A 127 -7.06 13.57 13.50
CA LYS A 127 -7.44 12.62 12.44
C LYS A 127 -7.09 13.18 11.07
N LYS A 128 -7.52 14.41 10.79
CA LYS A 128 -7.25 15.09 9.52
C LYS A 128 -5.75 15.21 9.26
N ASP A 129 -4.96 15.54 10.26
CA ASP A 129 -3.52 15.70 10.12
C ASP A 129 -2.82 14.37 9.82
N ALA A 130 -3.18 13.29 10.53
CA ALA A 130 -2.63 11.95 10.29
C ALA A 130 -2.95 11.46 8.87
N TRP A 131 -4.19 11.60 8.44
CA TRP A 131 -4.61 11.22 7.10
C TRP A 131 -4.06 12.14 6.00
N ALA A 132 -3.89 13.44 6.26
CA ALA A 132 -3.25 14.36 5.32
C ALA A 132 -1.79 13.96 5.09
N ALA A 133 -1.07 13.59 6.15
CA ALA A 133 0.29 13.08 6.01
C ALA A 133 0.33 11.80 5.18
N ARG A 134 -0.54 10.81 5.46
CA ARG A 134 -0.64 9.56 4.68
C ARG A 134 -0.99 9.81 3.21
N SER A 135 -1.92 10.72 2.94
CA SER A 135 -2.39 11.01 1.58
C SER A 135 -1.38 11.79 0.73
N SER A 136 -0.39 12.43 1.34
CA SER A 136 0.62 13.23 0.62
C SER A 136 1.92 12.48 0.34
N PHE A 137 1.96 11.17 0.52
CA PHE A 137 3.22 10.41 0.37
C PHE A 137 3.77 10.46 -1.05
N LEU A 138 2.93 10.31 -2.07
CA LEU A 138 3.38 10.40 -3.46
C LEU A 138 3.93 11.79 -3.78
N GLU A 139 3.18 12.84 -3.45
CA GLU A 139 3.60 14.22 -3.69
C GLU A 139 4.90 14.56 -2.94
N ALA A 140 5.07 14.00 -1.74
CA ALA A 140 6.30 14.18 -0.97
C ALA A 140 7.50 13.46 -1.61
N ILE A 141 7.30 12.26 -2.16
CA ILE A 141 8.34 11.53 -2.90
C ILE A 141 8.69 12.31 -4.18
N GLU A 142 7.70 12.75 -4.95
CA GLU A 142 7.91 13.51 -6.19
C GLU A 142 8.64 14.83 -5.94
N ALA A 143 8.35 15.51 -4.84
CA ALA A 143 9.02 16.76 -4.47
C ALA A 143 10.53 16.61 -4.15
N GLU A 144 10.96 15.41 -3.73
CA GLU A 144 12.34 15.12 -3.32
C GLU A 144 13.12 14.26 -4.34
N THR A 145 12.48 13.81 -5.43
CA THR A 145 13.03 12.78 -6.32
C THR A 145 12.98 13.21 -7.77
N LYS A 146 14.09 13.10 -8.50
CA LYS A 146 14.17 13.43 -9.93
C LYS A 146 13.70 12.30 -10.84
N LEU A 147 14.08 11.06 -10.50
CA LEU A 147 13.72 9.85 -11.24
C LEU A 147 12.95 8.93 -10.32
N LEU A 148 11.75 8.59 -10.73
CA LEU A 148 10.78 7.85 -9.94
C LEU A 148 10.11 6.77 -10.79
N ASP A 149 9.93 5.58 -10.21
CA ASP A 149 9.04 4.54 -10.74
C ASP A 149 8.33 3.82 -9.61
N GLU A 150 7.20 3.21 -9.90
CA GLU A 150 6.31 2.63 -8.90
C GLU A 150 5.96 1.16 -9.20
N CYS A 151 6.04 0.34 -8.18
CA CYS A 151 5.46 -1.01 -8.14
C CYS A 151 4.24 -1.01 -7.22
N ASP A 152 3.05 -1.09 -7.81
CA ASP A 152 1.81 -1.43 -7.13
C ASP A 152 1.63 -2.95 -7.20
N VAL A 153 1.68 -3.63 -6.06
CA VAL A 153 1.67 -5.09 -5.96
C VAL A 153 0.78 -5.51 -4.78
N VAL A 154 0.17 -6.68 -4.87
CA VAL A 154 -0.55 -7.27 -3.74
C VAL A 154 0.05 -8.62 -3.38
N VAL A 155 0.20 -8.88 -2.08
CA VAL A 155 0.56 -10.19 -1.54
C VAL A 155 -0.40 -10.57 -0.41
N PRO A 156 -0.59 -11.86 -0.10
CA PRO A 156 -1.36 -12.25 1.07
C PRO A 156 -0.87 -11.54 2.33
N VAL A 157 -1.77 -11.07 3.19
CA VAL A 157 -1.45 -10.24 4.36
C VAL A 157 -0.36 -10.86 5.24
N ASN A 158 -0.39 -12.18 5.43
CA ASN A 158 0.62 -12.92 6.19
C ASN A 158 1.97 -13.09 5.46
N GLN A 159 2.09 -12.62 4.22
CA GLN A 159 3.34 -12.65 3.45
C GLN A 159 3.99 -11.27 3.29
N ILE A 160 3.33 -10.20 3.75
CA ILE A 160 3.82 -8.82 3.57
C ILE A 160 5.23 -8.64 4.16
N ALA A 161 5.45 -9.04 5.43
CA ALA A 161 6.75 -8.92 6.08
C ALA A 161 7.85 -9.62 5.26
N LYS A 162 7.61 -10.86 4.86
CA LYS A 162 8.56 -11.64 4.04
C LYS A 162 8.83 -11.00 2.69
N TYR A 163 7.81 -10.42 2.09
CA TYR A 163 7.94 -9.74 0.80
C TYR A 163 8.76 -8.46 0.93
N LEU A 164 8.45 -7.59 1.89
CA LEU A 164 9.18 -6.34 2.10
C LEU A 164 10.64 -6.54 2.51
N THR A 165 10.91 -7.56 3.34
CA THR A 165 12.30 -7.97 3.66
C THR A 165 13.06 -8.38 2.39
N TYR A 166 12.43 -9.15 1.49
CA TYR A 166 13.01 -9.51 0.21
C TYR A 166 13.26 -8.29 -0.68
N VAL A 167 12.28 -7.39 -0.81
CA VAL A 167 12.40 -6.15 -1.58
C VAL A 167 13.58 -5.32 -1.11
N LYS A 168 13.71 -5.14 0.20
CA LYS A 168 14.83 -4.41 0.81
C LYS A 168 16.17 -5.07 0.49
N GLY A 169 16.30 -6.39 0.65
CA GLY A 169 17.54 -7.11 0.33
C GLY A 169 17.91 -7.06 -1.16
N VAL A 170 16.91 -7.06 -2.05
CA VAL A 170 17.17 -6.91 -3.51
C VAL A 170 17.59 -5.49 -3.85
N SER A 171 16.99 -4.47 -3.23
CA SER A 171 17.29 -3.07 -3.51
C SER A 171 18.74 -2.67 -3.20
N GLU A 172 19.41 -3.36 -2.27
CA GLU A 172 20.82 -3.13 -1.92
C GLU A 172 21.81 -3.37 -3.08
N LYS A 173 21.35 -3.99 -4.18
CA LYS A 173 22.17 -4.24 -5.38
C LYS A 173 22.19 -3.06 -6.36
N TYR A 174 21.38 -2.05 -6.14
CA TYR A 174 21.13 -0.95 -7.07
C TYR A 174 21.43 0.41 -6.44
N ASP A 175 21.66 1.41 -7.28
CA ASP A 175 22.04 2.76 -6.85
C ASP A 175 20.84 3.71 -6.67
N PHE A 176 19.62 3.16 -6.51
CA PHE A 176 18.43 3.92 -6.15
C PHE A 176 17.93 3.58 -4.74
N ALA A 177 17.23 4.50 -4.11
CA ALA A 177 16.55 4.26 -2.84
C ALA A 177 15.17 3.63 -3.07
N VAL A 178 14.73 2.79 -2.15
CA VAL A 178 13.37 2.23 -2.12
C VAL A 178 12.61 2.80 -0.93
N LYS A 179 11.39 3.28 -1.19
CA LYS A 179 10.44 3.71 -0.16
C LYS A 179 9.17 2.88 -0.30
N SER A 180 8.62 2.40 0.81
CA SER A 180 7.38 1.61 0.79
C SER A 180 6.35 2.09 1.80
N PHE A 181 5.11 1.98 1.41
CA PHE A 181 3.92 2.14 2.24
C PHE A 181 2.78 1.36 1.59
N GLY A 182 1.63 1.27 2.25
CA GLY A 182 0.49 0.60 1.61
C GLY A 182 -0.64 0.25 2.55
N HIS A 183 -1.64 -0.38 1.94
CA HIS A 183 -2.85 -0.86 2.58
C HIS A 183 -2.58 -2.25 3.17
N ALA A 184 -1.99 -2.28 4.38
CA ALA A 184 -1.61 -3.55 4.99
C ALA A 184 -2.81 -4.45 5.30
N GLY A 185 -4.01 -3.87 5.41
CA GLY A 185 -5.24 -4.61 5.67
C GLY A 185 -5.67 -5.56 4.56
N ASP A 186 -5.32 -5.27 3.31
CA ASP A 186 -5.65 -6.10 2.14
C ASP A 186 -4.42 -6.62 1.38
N GLY A 187 -3.22 -6.23 1.82
CA GLY A 187 -1.97 -6.69 1.23
C GLY A 187 -1.48 -5.89 0.04
N ASN A 188 -2.12 -4.76 -0.28
CA ASN A 188 -1.70 -3.87 -1.34
C ASN A 188 -0.52 -2.99 -0.91
N LEU A 189 0.56 -3.03 -1.67
CA LEU A 189 1.84 -2.41 -1.35
C LEU A 189 2.28 -1.48 -2.49
N HIS A 190 2.68 -0.27 -2.13
CA HIS A 190 3.29 0.70 -3.03
C HIS A 190 4.79 0.76 -2.73
N ILE A 191 5.60 0.44 -3.73
CA ILE A 191 7.05 0.39 -3.64
C ILE A 191 7.60 1.35 -4.67
N TYR A 192 8.23 2.42 -4.22
CA TYR A 192 8.80 3.46 -5.05
C TYR A 192 10.31 3.31 -5.14
N THR A 193 10.84 3.31 -6.37
CA THR A 193 12.26 3.44 -6.64
C THR A 193 12.58 4.91 -6.90
N CYS A 194 13.56 5.45 -6.19
CA CYS A 194 13.85 6.89 -6.13
C CYS A 194 15.33 7.17 -6.38
N ALA A 195 15.67 7.95 -7.40
CA ALA A 195 17.04 8.34 -7.67
C ALA A 195 17.17 9.84 -7.98
N ASN A 196 18.30 10.44 -7.56
CA ASN A 196 18.64 11.84 -7.80
C ASN A 196 19.92 12.01 -8.62
N ASP A 197 20.82 11.02 -8.55
CA ASP A 197 22.17 11.09 -9.08
C ASP A 197 22.44 10.14 -10.26
N LEU A 198 21.47 9.28 -10.59
CA LEU A 198 21.52 8.41 -11.77
C LEU A 198 21.13 9.16 -13.04
N ASP A 199 21.65 8.71 -14.19
CA ASP A 199 21.10 9.06 -15.49
C ASP A 199 19.84 8.22 -15.80
N GLU A 200 19.02 8.72 -16.70
CA GLU A 200 17.71 8.11 -16.99
C GLU A 200 17.81 6.70 -17.62
N GLU A 201 18.85 6.44 -18.43
CA GLU A 201 19.07 5.15 -19.09
C GLU A 201 19.45 4.08 -18.07
N THR A 202 20.41 4.38 -17.21
CA THR A 202 20.84 3.51 -16.11
C THR A 202 19.68 3.25 -15.15
N PHE A 203 18.95 4.29 -14.74
CA PHE A 203 17.79 4.15 -13.86
C PHE A 203 16.73 3.21 -14.45
N LYS A 204 16.32 3.41 -15.70
CA LYS A 204 15.32 2.57 -16.37
C LYS A 204 15.75 1.11 -16.46
N LYS A 205 17.03 0.86 -16.73
CA LYS A 205 17.56 -0.50 -16.81
C LYS A 205 17.51 -1.17 -15.44
N GLU A 206 18.05 -0.53 -14.42
CA GLU A 206 18.10 -1.06 -13.05
C GLU A 206 16.70 -1.30 -12.48
N VAL A 207 15.78 -0.34 -12.66
CA VAL A 207 14.37 -0.47 -12.25
C VAL A 207 13.71 -1.64 -12.96
N SER A 208 13.93 -1.84 -14.25
CA SER A 208 13.35 -2.97 -14.98
C SER A 208 13.82 -4.32 -14.43
N GLU A 209 15.09 -4.46 -14.08
CA GLU A 209 15.65 -5.66 -13.47
C GLU A 209 15.09 -5.88 -12.05
N PHE A 210 15.04 -4.83 -11.24
CA PHE A 210 14.47 -4.86 -9.90
C PHE A 210 12.98 -5.23 -9.92
N MET A 211 12.17 -4.60 -10.77
CA MET A 211 10.73 -4.86 -10.89
C MET A 211 10.46 -6.32 -11.30
N ALA A 212 11.25 -6.88 -12.24
CA ALA A 212 11.13 -8.28 -12.63
C ALA A 212 11.35 -9.22 -11.42
N ASP A 213 12.38 -8.96 -10.61
CA ASP A 213 12.69 -9.74 -9.40
C ASP A 213 11.56 -9.67 -8.37
N ILE A 214 11.09 -8.48 -8.03
CA ILE A 214 10.08 -8.30 -6.98
C ILE A 214 8.69 -8.77 -7.41
N TYR A 215 8.30 -8.63 -8.69
CA TYR A 215 7.05 -9.20 -9.21
C TYR A 215 7.07 -10.74 -9.18
N LYS A 216 8.20 -11.34 -9.56
CA LYS A 216 8.38 -12.78 -9.46
C LYS A 216 8.23 -13.25 -8.02
N LYS A 217 8.85 -12.52 -7.07
CA LYS A 217 8.71 -12.83 -5.65
C LYS A 217 7.28 -12.70 -5.15
N ALA A 218 6.54 -11.68 -5.55
CA ALA A 218 5.13 -11.55 -5.21
C ALA A 218 4.32 -12.76 -5.68
N ALA A 219 4.51 -13.19 -6.94
CA ALA A 219 3.84 -14.37 -7.48
C ALA A 219 4.20 -15.67 -6.74
N GLU A 220 5.48 -15.87 -6.37
CA GLU A 220 5.94 -17.01 -5.56
C GLU A 220 5.25 -17.06 -4.18
N LEU A 221 4.88 -15.90 -3.63
CA LEU A 221 4.18 -15.78 -2.36
C LEU A 221 2.65 -15.84 -2.50
N GLY A 222 2.14 -16.07 -3.72
CA GLY A 222 0.70 -16.13 -3.99
C GLY A 222 0.05 -14.77 -4.24
N GLY A 223 0.86 -13.76 -4.52
CA GLY A 223 0.44 -12.40 -4.83
C GLY A 223 0.21 -12.15 -6.32
N LEU A 224 -0.10 -10.89 -6.66
CA LEU A 224 -0.34 -10.41 -8.02
C LEU A 224 0.50 -9.17 -8.32
N ILE A 225 0.78 -8.94 -9.61
CA ILE A 225 1.61 -7.83 -10.10
C ILE A 225 0.88 -6.47 -10.15
N SER A 226 -0.35 -6.41 -9.72
CA SER A 226 -1.10 -5.18 -9.50
C SER A 226 -2.07 -5.38 -8.35
N GLY A 227 -2.05 -4.47 -7.39
CA GLY A 227 -3.02 -4.37 -6.32
C GLY A 227 -4.27 -3.64 -6.80
N GLU A 228 -4.15 -2.36 -7.10
CA GLU A 228 -5.29 -1.50 -7.44
C GLU A 228 -5.09 -0.61 -8.68
N HIS A 229 -3.84 -0.27 -9.06
CA HIS A 229 -3.57 0.64 -10.18
C HIS A 229 -3.83 0.02 -11.56
N GLY A 230 -3.93 -1.31 -11.63
CA GLY A 230 -4.07 -2.05 -12.86
C GLY A 230 -2.74 -2.28 -13.58
N ILE A 231 -2.83 -2.94 -14.73
CA ILE A 231 -1.66 -3.32 -15.53
C ILE A 231 -1.12 -2.14 -16.34
N GLY A 232 -2.00 -1.27 -16.82
CA GLY A 232 -1.58 -0.17 -17.66
C GLY A 232 -0.80 -0.65 -18.90
N PHE A 233 -0.03 0.22 -19.48
CA PHE A 233 0.96 -0.15 -20.51
C PHE A 233 2.30 -0.59 -19.90
N GLY A 234 2.66 -0.06 -18.74
CA GLY A 234 3.92 -0.35 -18.06
C GLY A 234 4.10 -1.80 -17.64
N LYS A 235 3.04 -2.42 -17.11
CA LYS A 235 3.06 -3.81 -16.63
C LYS A 235 2.64 -4.85 -17.67
N LYS A 236 2.32 -4.43 -18.90
CA LYS A 236 1.82 -5.33 -19.95
C LYS A 236 2.77 -6.49 -20.28
N GLY A 237 4.09 -6.23 -20.28
CA GLY A 237 5.11 -7.27 -20.47
C GLY A 237 5.03 -8.35 -19.39
N TYR A 238 4.87 -7.96 -18.17
CA TYR A 238 4.75 -8.86 -17.01
C TYR A 238 3.42 -9.62 -17.01
N LEU A 239 2.32 -9.01 -17.48
CA LEU A 239 1.01 -9.67 -17.51
C LEU A 239 1.06 -11.00 -18.25
N ALA A 240 1.68 -11.04 -19.43
CA ALA A 240 1.76 -12.24 -20.25
C ALA A 240 2.51 -13.38 -19.54
N GLU A 241 3.58 -13.04 -18.80
CA GLU A 241 4.37 -13.99 -18.02
C GLU A 241 3.58 -14.54 -16.82
N PHE A 242 2.98 -13.66 -16.01
CA PHE A 242 2.32 -14.05 -14.76
C PHE A 242 0.91 -14.61 -14.95
N ALA A 243 0.13 -14.12 -15.92
CA ALA A 243 -1.18 -14.67 -16.22
C ALA A 243 -1.10 -16.05 -16.89
N GLY A 244 -0.04 -16.29 -17.66
CA GLY A 244 0.18 -17.51 -18.40
C GLY A 244 -0.71 -17.65 -19.64
N PRO A 245 -0.40 -18.61 -20.52
CA PRO A 245 -1.00 -18.70 -21.87
C PRO A 245 -2.50 -19.01 -21.84
N VAL A 246 -2.99 -19.71 -20.83
CA VAL A 246 -4.42 -20.05 -20.73
C VAL A 246 -5.24 -18.80 -20.41
N ASN A 247 -4.85 -18.04 -19.38
CA ASN A 247 -5.56 -16.82 -19.00
C ASN A 247 -5.47 -15.76 -20.10
N MET A 248 -4.30 -15.59 -20.72
CA MET A 248 -4.15 -14.65 -21.85
C MET A 248 -5.07 -15.00 -23.03
N ARG A 249 -5.26 -16.28 -23.33
CA ARG A 249 -6.21 -16.73 -24.36
C ARG A 249 -7.65 -16.43 -23.97
N LEU A 250 -8.02 -16.69 -22.70
CA LEU A 250 -9.36 -16.40 -22.20
C LEU A 250 -9.65 -14.89 -22.23
N MET A 251 -8.72 -14.06 -21.76
CA MET A 251 -8.84 -12.60 -21.82
C MET A 251 -9.07 -12.09 -23.26
N ARG A 252 -8.31 -12.59 -24.24
CA ARG A 252 -8.51 -12.28 -25.65
C ARG A 252 -9.87 -12.70 -26.16
N GLY A 253 -10.29 -13.93 -25.90
CA GLY A 253 -11.59 -14.44 -26.33
C GLY A 253 -12.77 -13.63 -25.75
N ILE A 254 -12.65 -13.19 -24.49
CA ILE A 254 -13.63 -12.29 -23.86
C ILE A 254 -13.63 -10.94 -24.60
N LYS A 255 -12.46 -10.35 -24.83
CA LYS A 255 -12.33 -9.09 -25.56
C LYS A 255 -12.95 -9.19 -26.97
N GLU A 256 -12.63 -10.21 -27.76
CA GLU A 256 -13.15 -10.44 -29.10
C GLU A 256 -14.68 -10.57 -29.10
N THR A 257 -15.25 -11.14 -28.03
CA THR A 257 -16.69 -11.28 -27.89
C THR A 257 -17.38 -9.93 -27.63
N PHE A 258 -16.82 -9.08 -26.77
CA PHE A 258 -17.40 -7.78 -26.41
C PHE A 258 -17.04 -6.67 -27.41
N ASP A 259 -15.85 -6.73 -27.98
CA ASP A 259 -15.31 -5.76 -28.93
C ASP A 259 -14.73 -6.45 -30.19
N PRO A 260 -15.59 -6.98 -31.03
CA PRO A 260 -15.14 -7.71 -32.24
C PRO A 260 -14.36 -6.86 -33.26
N LYS A 261 -14.42 -5.53 -33.11
CA LYS A 261 -13.64 -4.59 -33.92
C LYS A 261 -12.30 -4.23 -33.33
N MET A 262 -12.02 -4.67 -32.10
CA MET A 262 -10.77 -4.41 -31.34
C MET A 262 -10.43 -2.91 -31.23
N ILE A 263 -11.43 -2.05 -31.06
CA ILE A 263 -11.29 -0.59 -31.00
C ILE A 263 -11.23 -0.03 -29.57
N LEU A 264 -11.68 -0.78 -28.57
CA LEU A 264 -11.67 -0.37 -27.18
C LEU A 264 -10.28 -0.63 -26.56
N ASN A 265 -9.62 0.42 -26.10
CA ASN A 265 -8.29 0.38 -25.52
C ASN A 265 -7.32 -0.56 -26.29
N PRO A 266 -7.02 -0.24 -27.57
CA PRO A 266 -6.27 -1.13 -28.46
C PRO A 266 -4.84 -1.34 -27.95
N GLY A 267 -4.34 -2.56 -28.13
CA GLY A 267 -2.96 -2.91 -27.74
C GLY A 267 -2.79 -3.22 -26.25
N LYS A 268 -3.86 -3.26 -25.45
CA LYS A 268 -3.82 -3.58 -24.03
C LYS A 268 -3.71 -5.08 -23.77
N ILE A 269 -4.42 -5.89 -24.55
CA ILE A 269 -4.44 -7.36 -24.51
C ILE A 269 -4.12 -7.91 -25.91
#